data_679bd662c3b3ca4153ae6202c1d73fec
#
_entry.id   679bd662c3b3ca4153ae6202c1d73fec
#
_cell.length_a   1.000
_cell.length_b   1.000
_cell.length_c   1.000
_cell.angle_alpha   90.00
_cell.angle_beta   90.00
_cell.angle_gamma   90.00
#
_symmetry.space_group_name_H-M   'P 1'
#
loop_
_entity.id
_entity.type
_entity.pdbx_description
1 polymer ?
#
loop_
_entity_poly.entity_id
_entity_poly.type
_entity_poly.pdbx_seq_one_letter_code
_entity_poly.pdbx_strand_id
1 'polypeptide(L)'
;NLNLCKCFNIICDDPEPICDYIINTLHRSATVYHAEGAFTHHEKTVIMTTMKRSQALKLRNYIRAIEPTAFMLISNSSEIIGKGFLAG
;
A
#
# COMPACT_ATOMS: atom_id res chain seq x y z
N ASN A 1 3.65 -20.21 3.43
CA ASN A 1 4.88 -19.98 4.14
C ASN A 1 4.75 -18.84 5.14
N LEU A 2 5.27 -19.08 6.32
CA LEU A 2 5.18 -18.09 7.39
C LEU A 2 5.92 -16.79 7.09
N ASN A 3 6.87 -16.85 6.17
CA ASN A 3 7.69 -15.69 5.83
C ASN A 3 7.17 -14.90 4.64
N LEU A 4 6.03 -15.29 4.11
CA LEU A 4 5.44 -14.55 3.02
C LEU A 4 5.02 -13.16 3.50
N CYS A 5 5.34 -12.18 2.72
CA CYS A 5 4.89 -10.82 2.95
C CYS A 5 3.96 -10.39 1.83
N LYS A 6 3.21 -9.36 2.09
CA LYS A 6 2.28 -8.79 1.11
C LYS A 6 2.90 -7.52 0.54
N CYS A 7 2.80 -7.40 -0.77
CA CYS A 7 3.22 -6.21 -1.49
C CYS A 7 1.98 -5.54 -2.06
N PHE A 8 1.86 -4.24 -1.84
CA PHE A 8 0.73 -3.46 -2.33
C PHE A 8 1.19 -2.46 -3.37
N ASN A 9 0.40 -2.33 -4.43
CA ASN A 9 0.43 -1.17 -5.28
C ASN A 9 -0.99 -0.61 -5.25
N ILE A 10 -1.12 0.59 -4.72
CA ILE A 10 -2.42 1.22 -4.49
C ILE A 10 -2.53 2.42 -5.41
N ILE A 11 -3.51 2.42 -6.29
CA ILE A 11 -3.79 3.57 -7.15
C ILE A 11 -4.99 4.29 -6.56
N CYS A 12 -4.79 5.53 -6.13
CA CYS A 12 -5.81 6.25 -5.38
C CYS A 12 -5.85 7.73 -5.77
N ASP A 13 -6.91 8.39 -5.33
CA ASP A 13 -7.07 9.84 -5.53
C ASP A 13 -6.60 10.63 -4.30
N ASP A 14 -6.76 10.07 -3.11
CA ASP A 14 -6.41 10.76 -1.87
C ASP A 14 -5.41 9.92 -1.07
N PRO A 15 -4.12 10.09 -1.33
CA PRO A 15 -3.10 9.25 -0.70
C PRO A 15 -2.81 9.57 0.75
N GLU A 16 -3.13 10.78 1.21
CA GLU A 16 -2.69 11.23 2.53
C GLU A 16 -3.19 10.35 3.68
N PRO A 17 -4.50 10.06 3.81
CA PRO A 17 -4.93 9.22 4.91
C PRO A 17 -4.41 7.80 4.82
N ILE A 18 -4.21 7.29 3.61
CA ILE A 18 -3.68 5.93 3.43
C ILE A 18 -2.22 5.88 3.90
N CYS A 19 -1.41 6.85 3.48
CA CYS A 19 -0.02 6.93 3.90
C CYS A 19 0.10 7.12 5.41
N ASP A 20 -0.77 7.95 5.98
CA ASP A 20 -0.78 8.16 7.42
C ASP A 20 -1.07 6.86 8.17
N TYR A 21 -2.02 6.08 7.69
CA TYR A 21 -2.35 4.79 8.29
C TYR A 21 -1.16 3.81 8.20
N ILE A 22 -0.51 3.77 7.05
CA ILE A 22 0.66 2.90 6.84
C ILE A 22 1.78 3.26 7.82
N ILE A 23 2.06 4.55 7.94
CA ILE A 23 3.20 5.02 8.73
C ILE A 23 2.89 4.98 10.22
N ASN A 24 1.77 5.55 10.63
CA ASN A 24 1.50 5.79 12.04
C ASN A 24 0.72 4.68 12.73
N THR A 25 -0.03 3.88 12.01
CA THR A 25 -0.77 2.76 12.60
C THR A 25 -0.06 1.44 12.36
N LEU A 26 0.39 1.21 11.14
CA LEU A 26 1.05 -0.06 10.81
C LEU A 26 2.56 -0.01 11.01
N HIS A 27 3.13 1.18 11.19
CA HIS A 27 4.57 1.38 11.38
C HIS A 27 5.38 0.79 10.23
N ARG A 28 4.90 1.03 9.03
CA ARG A 28 5.58 0.65 7.80
C ARG A 28 5.91 1.90 7.01
N SER A 29 6.80 1.77 6.06
CA SER A 29 7.10 2.86 5.13
C SER A 29 6.36 2.62 3.82
N ALA A 30 6.30 3.65 3.01
CA ALA A 30 5.67 3.58 1.70
C ALA A 30 6.38 4.51 0.75
N THR A 31 6.37 4.15 -0.52
CA THR A 31 6.89 5.02 -1.58
C THR A 31 5.71 5.51 -2.39
N VAL A 32 5.69 6.80 -2.64
CA VAL A 32 4.58 7.45 -3.35
C VAL A 32 5.11 8.04 -4.64
N TYR A 33 4.39 7.83 -5.73
CA TYR A 33 4.71 8.51 -6.97
C TYR A 33 3.43 8.89 -7.71
N HIS A 34 3.56 9.93 -8.51
CA HIS A 34 2.42 10.47 -9.23
C HIS A 34 2.28 9.77 -10.57
N ALA A 35 1.05 9.59 -10.98
CA ALA A 35 0.71 8.87 -12.20
C ALA A 35 -0.46 9.56 -12.87
N GLU A 36 -0.79 9.11 -14.05
CA GLU A 36 -1.89 9.66 -14.82
C GLU A 36 -2.69 8.53 -15.42
N GLY A 37 -4.01 8.63 -15.32
CA GLY A 37 -4.88 7.68 -15.99
C GLY A 37 -4.70 7.81 -17.49
N ALA A 38 -4.45 6.70 -18.17
CA ALA A 38 -4.14 6.74 -19.61
C ALA A 38 -5.33 7.21 -20.44
N PHE A 39 -6.53 6.93 -19.99
CA PHE A 39 -7.74 7.31 -20.73
C PHE A 39 -8.25 8.69 -20.34
N THR A 40 -8.38 8.93 -19.05
CA THR A 40 -8.99 10.18 -18.54
C THR A 40 -8.00 11.32 -18.43
N HIS A 41 -6.70 11.01 -18.35
CA HIS A 41 -5.61 11.96 -18.07
C HIS A 41 -5.74 12.61 -16.68
N HIS A 42 -6.56 12.02 -15.80
CA HIS A 42 -6.65 12.50 -14.43
C HIS A 42 -5.41 12.10 -13.65
N GLU A 43 -4.99 12.95 -12.74
CA GLU A 43 -3.90 12.65 -11.84
C GLU A 43 -4.31 11.55 -10.88
N LYS A 44 -3.37 10.64 -10.65
CA LYS A 44 -3.51 9.56 -9.68
C LYS A 44 -2.25 9.50 -8.85
N THR A 45 -2.35 8.88 -7.70
CA THR A 45 -1.18 8.61 -6.88
C THR A 45 -1.05 7.11 -6.72
N VAL A 46 0.18 6.62 -6.85
CA VAL A 46 0.48 5.21 -6.61
C VAL A 46 1.29 5.11 -5.32
N ILE A 47 0.82 4.28 -4.41
CA ILE A 47 1.49 4.00 -3.16
C ILE A 47 2.00 2.57 -3.23
N MET A 48 3.30 2.40 -3.01
CA MET A 48 3.93 1.09 -2.97
C MET A 48 4.42 0.81 -1.56
N THR A 49 4.02 -0.33 -1.00
CA THR A 49 4.41 -0.70 0.36
C THR A 49 4.43 -2.21 0.51
N THR A 50 5.14 -2.67 1.52
CA THR A 50 5.24 -4.08 1.85
C THR A 50 5.00 -4.26 3.33
N MET A 51 4.42 -5.39 3.71
CA MET A 51 4.09 -5.63 5.11
C MET A 51 3.79 -7.08 5.37
N LYS A 52 3.62 -7.41 6.64
CA LYS A 52 3.20 -8.73 7.07
C LYS A 52 1.73 -8.94 6.72
N ARG A 53 1.35 -10.21 6.66
CA ARG A 53 -0.02 -10.59 6.31
C ARG A 53 -1.08 -9.97 7.23
N SER A 54 -0.82 -9.94 8.53
CA SER A 54 -1.76 -9.37 9.49
C SER A 54 -1.95 -7.87 9.29
N GLN A 55 -0.89 -7.17 8.93
CA GLN A 55 -0.95 -5.75 8.62
C GLN A 55 -1.68 -5.50 7.31
N ALA A 56 -1.45 -6.38 6.34
CA ALA A 56 -2.07 -6.25 5.02
C ALA A 56 -3.60 -6.32 5.10
N LEU A 57 -4.12 -7.20 5.95
CA LEU A 57 -5.56 -7.31 6.13
C LEU A 57 -6.15 -5.99 6.66
N LYS A 58 -5.47 -5.39 7.63
CA LYS A 58 -5.89 -4.11 8.18
C LYS A 58 -5.86 -3.00 7.14
N LEU A 59 -4.79 -2.95 6.37
CA LEU A 59 -4.65 -1.92 5.34
C LEU A 59 -5.73 -2.05 4.27
N ARG A 60 -5.95 -3.26 3.79
CA ARG A 60 -6.97 -3.51 2.79
C ARG A 60 -8.34 -3.06 3.27
N ASN A 61 -8.68 -3.43 4.49
CA ASN A 61 -9.99 -3.06 5.06
C ASN A 61 -10.12 -1.56 5.24
N TYR A 62 -9.05 -0.90 5.66
CA TYR A 62 -9.04 0.54 5.83
C TYR A 62 -9.27 1.27 4.50
N ILE A 63 -8.52 0.87 3.46
CA ILE A 63 -8.65 1.52 2.16
C ILE A 63 -10.06 1.32 1.59
N ARG A 64 -10.60 0.11 1.70
CA ARG A 64 -11.94 -0.16 1.20
C ARG A 64 -13.00 0.66 1.92
N ALA A 65 -12.75 1.03 3.16
CA ALA A 65 -13.69 1.85 3.93
C ALA A 65 -13.61 3.33 3.56
N ILE A 66 -12.39 3.86 3.35
CA ILE A 66 -12.22 5.29 3.14
C ILE A 66 -12.21 5.71 1.67
N GLU A 67 -11.76 4.82 0.81
CA GLU A 67 -11.72 5.10 -0.63
C GLU A 67 -12.07 3.81 -1.39
N PRO A 68 -13.36 3.46 -1.43
CA PRO A 68 -13.79 2.18 -2.05
C PRO A 68 -13.41 2.03 -3.52
N THR A 69 -13.21 3.13 -4.22
CA THR A 69 -12.84 3.09 -5.64
C THR A 69 -11.34 2.97 -5.88
N ALA A 70 -10.54 2.98 -4.83
CA ALA A 70 -9.11 2.79 -4.97
C ALA A 70 -8.83 1.40 -5.54
N PHE A 71 -7.82 1.33 -6.42
CA PHE A 71 -7.42 0.07 -7.02
C PHE A 71 -6.23 -0.47 -6.25
N MET A 72 -6.32 -1.72 -5.80
CA MET A 72 -5.24 -2.35 -5.04
C MET A 72 -4.77 -3.60 -5.78
N LEU A 73 -3.48 -3.64 -6.08
CA LEU A 73 -2.83 -4.82 -6.57
C LEU A 73 -2.02 -5.39 -5.40
N ILE A 74 -2.42 -6.58 -4.94
CA ILE A 74 -1.80 -7.21 -3.78
C ILE A 74 -1.17 -8.52 -4.23
N SER A 75 0.10 -8.69 -3.91
CA SER A 75 0.82 -9.90 -4.27
C SER A 75 1.59 -10.43 -3.07
N ASN A 76 2.02 -11.67 -3.20
CA ASN A 76 2.87 -12.29 -2.18
C ASN A 76 4.32 -12.18 -2.62
N SER A 77 5.20 -12.03 -1.65
CA SER A 77 6.63 -12.12 -1.89
C SER A 77 7.26 -12.90 -0.75
N SER A 78 8.18 -13.78 -1.08
CA SER A 78 8.89 -14.56 -0.07
C SER A 78 10.24 -13.95 0.30
N GLU A 79 10.66 -12.91 -0.41
CA GLU A 79 11.96 -12.31 -0.17
C GLU A 79 11.88 -10.80 -0.32
N ILE A 80 12.40 -10.08 0.69
CA ILE A 80 12.57 -8.65 0.65
C ILE A 80 13.98 -8.36 1.16
N ILE A 81 14.73 -7.63 0.34
CA ILE A 81 16.08 -7.24 0.68
C ILE A 81 16.10 -5.72 0.85
N GLY A 82 16.52 -5.26 2.03
CA GLY A 82 16.55 -3.84 2.33
C GLY A 82 16.16 -3.58 3.76
N LYS A 83 16.22 -2.32 4.14
CA LYS A 83 15.84 -1.90 5.49
C LYS A 83 14.38 -1.50 5.53
N GLY A 84 13.79 -1.63 6.70
CA GLY A 84 12.44 -1.13 6.95
C GLY A 84 11.37 -2.18 7.00
N PHE A 85 11.59 -3.38 6.45
CA PHE A 85 10.55 -4.39 6.46
C PHE A 85 10.18 -4.82 7.88
N LEU A 86 11.20 -5.05 8.70
CA LEU A 86 10.99 -5.49 10.08
C LEU A 86 10.88 -4.34 11.08
N ALA A 87 10.96 -3.12 10.61
CA ALA A 87 10.91 -1.95 11.48
C ALA A 87 9.48 -1.55 11.85
N GLY A 88 8.54 -2.13 11.21
CA GLY A 88 7.16 -1.84 11.51
C GLY A 88 6.58 -2.80 12.50
#